data_7f01e9a7be8bf0caeabcd2c23e6b420c
#
_entry.id   7f01e9a7be8bf0caeabcd2c23e6b420c
#
_cell.length_a   1.000
_cell.length_b   1.000
_cell.length_c   1.000
_cell.angle_alpha   90.00
_cell.angle_beta   90.00
_cell.angle_gamma   90.00
#
_symmetry.space_group_name_H-M   'P 1'
#
loop_
_entity.id
_entity.type
_entity.pdbx_description
1 polymer ?
#
loop_
_entity_poly.entity_id
_entity_poly.type
_entity_poly.pdbx_seq_one_letter_code
_entity_poly.pdbx_strand_id
1 'polypeptide(L)'
;GFIGYGAVFEADGVVVDNYSVRSNNGQAMFWTNPSVNAQVNALAGYDLVILQYGLNIMQTGVHNYTNYARQIEKMVVYVQQCFPTAAVLVLGVSDRSVKTDTGFEPMDAIPYMLDYQRGAAENTGAAFWPTCDAMRSLGGMEQFVANGWAGKDYTHINYAGGRRVAWSLVDAI
;
A
#
# COMPACT_ATOMS: atom_id res chain seq x y z
N GLY A 1 -32.28 13.01 -19.45
CA GLY A 1 -31.01 12.62 -20.03
C GLY A 1 -30.42 11.43 -19.26
N PHE A 2 -29.64 10.60 -19.92
CA PHE A 2 -28.90 9.50 -19.31
C PHE A 2 -27.49 10.00 -18.94
N ILE A 3 -27.01 9.66 -17.73
CA ILE A 3 -25.65 9.91 -17.30
C ILE A 3 -25.01 8.55 -16.99
N GLY A 4 -24.04 8.14 -17.82
CA GLY A 4 -23.28 6.92 -17.62
C GLY A 4 -21.97 7.24 -16.88
N TYR A 5 -21.69 6.56 -15.76
CA TYR A 5 -20.45 6.72 -15.00
C TYR A 5 -19.39 5.70 -15.40
N GLY A 6 -19.77 4.67 -16.14
CA GLY A 6 -18.87 3.61 -16.59
C GLY A 6 -19.64 2.34 -16.92
N ALA A 7 -18.90 1.32 -17.26
CA ALA A 7 -19.40 -0.04 -17.42
C ALA A 7 -18.36 -1.02 -16.86
N VAL A 8 -18.84 -2.09 -16.24
CA VAL A 8 -18.01 -3.17 -15.70
C VAL A 8 -18.29 -4.42 -16.50
N PHE A 9 -17.24 -5.12 -16.93
CA PHE A 9 -17.30 -6.40 -17.61
C PHE A 9 -16.49 -7.40 -16.80
N GLU A 10 -17.17 -8.37 -16.20
CA GLU A 10 -16.55 -9.34 -15.30
C GLU A 10 -16.79 -10.76 -15.80
N ALA A 11 -15.92 -11.66 -15.41
CA ALA A 11 -16.04 -13.10 -15.59
C ALA A 11 -15.79 -13.78 -14.25
N ASP A 12 -16.07 -15.08 -14.16
CA ASP A 12 -15.74 -15.86 -12.97
C ASP A 12 -14.24 -15.80 -12.67
N GLY A 13 -13.87 -15.50 -11.43
CA GLY A 13 -12.49 -15.40 -10.99
C GLY A 13 -12.25 -14.29 -9.99
N VAL A 14 -10.99 -13.84 -9.89
CA VAL A 14 -10.58 -12.72 -9.05
C VAL A 14 -10.58 -11.44 -9.88
N VAL A 15 -11.35 -10.44 -9.43
CA VAL A 15 -11.40 -9.10 -10.03
C VAL A 15 -10.55 -8.17 -9.18
N VAL A 16 -9.70 -7.38 -9.82
CA VAL A 16 -8.84 -6.40 -9.13
C VAL A 16 -9.03 -5.02 -9.74
N ASP A 17 -9.54 -4.10 -8.94
CA ASP A 17 -9.66 -2.69 -9.30
C ASP A 17 -8.52 -1.87 -8.71
N ASN A 18 -7.99 -0.94 -9.48
CA ASN A 18 -6.91 -0.07 -9.06
C ASN A 18 -7.41 1.37 -8.86
N TYR A 19 -7.51 1.78 -7.59
CA TYR A 19 -7.89 3.14 -7.15
C TYR A 19 -6.69 4.03 -6.86
N SER A 20 -5.49 3.65 -7.26
CA SER A 20 -4.29 4.40 -6.92
C SER A 20 -4.25 5.76 -7.62
N VAL A 21 -3.84 6.78 -6.86
CA VAL A 21 -3.51 8.12 -7.38
C VAL A 21 -2.00 8.32 -7.22
N ARG A 22 -1.34 8.61 -8.33
CA ARG A 22 0.11 8.78 -8.39
C ARG A 22 0.59 9.88 -7.43
N SER A 23 1.76 9.67 -6.81
CA SER A 23 2.42 10.62 -5.90
C SER A 23 1.55 11.03 -4.71
N ASN A 24 0.71 10.13 -4.20
CA ASN A 24 -0.24 10.37 -3.13
C ASN A 24 0.19 9.70 -1.82
N ASN A 25 -0.24 10.27 -0.70
CA ASN A 25 -0.02 9.74 0.64
C ASN A 25 -1.30 9.12 1.25
N GLY A 26 -2.33 8.90 0.43
CA GLY A 26 -3.63 8.36 0.82
C GLY A 26 -4.72 9.43 1.03
N GLN A 27 -4.37 10.71 1.15
CA GLN A 27 -5.36 11.76 1.42
C GLN A 27 -6.38 11.97 0.29
N ALA A 28 -6.03 11.64 -0.95
CA ALA A 28 -6.94 11.79 -2.09
C ALA A 28 -8.23 10.95 -1.95
N MET A 29 -8.21 9.87 -1.19
CA MET A 29 -9.41 9.05 -0.98
C MET A 29 -10.54 9.84 -0.29
N PHE A 30 -10.21 10.81 0.56
CA PHE A 30 -11.19 11.63 1.27
C PHE A 30 -11.90 12.66 0.38
N TRP A 31 -11.47 12.84 -0.87
CA TRP A 31 -12.15 13.73 -1.83
C TRP A 31 -13.46 13.13 -2.33
N THR A 32 -13.62 11.81 -2.23
CA THR A 32 -14.88 11.15 -2.59
C THR A 32 -15.75 11.01 -1.35
N ASN A 33 -17.03 11.33 -1.49
CA ASN A 33 -17.98 11.12 -0.41
C ASN A 33 -18.14 9.61 -0.12
N PRO A 34 -18.03 9.15 1.14
CA PRO A 34 -18.16 7.74 1.49
C PRO A 34 -19.42 7.08 0.94
N SER A 35 -20.55 7.80 0.90
CA SER A 35 -21.82 7.28 0.36
C SER A 35 -21.75 6.94 -1.13
N VAL A 36 -20.91 7.63 -1.90
CA VAL A 36 -20.71 7.32 -3.34
C VAL A 36 -19.94 6.02 -3.47
N ASN A 37 -18.85 5.86 -2.71
CA ASN A 37 -18.08 4.61 -2.70
C ASN A 37 -18.92 3.43 -2.18
N ALA A 38 -19.77 3.64 -1.17
CA ALA A 38 -20.68 2.61 -0.69
C ALA A 38 -21.70 2.17 -1.76
N GLN A 39 -22.20 3.10 -2.59
CA GLN A 39 -23.06 2.76 -3.72
C GLN A 39 -22.31 1.97 -4.80
N VAL A 40 -21.06 2.31 -5.09
CA VAL A 40 -20.20 1.53 -6.00
C VAL A 40 -19.98 0.14 -5.42
N ASN A 41 -19.67 0.02 -4.13
CA ASN A 41 -19.49 -1.26 -3.47
C ASN A 41 -20.75 -2.13 -3.49
N ALA A 42 -21.93 -1.53 -3.38
CA ALA A 42 -23.21 -2.27 -3.48
C ALA A 42 -23.40 -2.95 -4.85
N LEU A 43 -22.71 -2.49 -5.88
CA LEU A 43 -22.69 -3.09 -7.22
C LEU A 43 -21.51 -4.06 -7.41
N ALA A 44 -20.31 -3.68 -6.96
CA ALA A 44 -19.07 -4.43 -7.18
C ALA A 44 -18.85 -5.55 -6.13
N GLY A 45 -19.25 -5.33 -4.87
CA GLY A 45 -19.17 -6.34 -3.81
C GLY A 45 -17.72 -6.71 -3.44
N TYR A 46 -16.88 -5.71 -3.12
CA TYR A 46 -15.48 -5.98 -2.77
C TYR A 46 -15.35 -6.81 -1.50
N ASP A 47 -14.52 -7.86 -1.55
CA ASP A 47 -14.17 -8.73 -0.42
C ASP A 47 -12.94 -8.24 0.33
N LEU A 48 -12.02 -7.55 -0.36
CA LEU A 48 -10.74 -7.08 0.19
C LEU A 48 -10.39 -5.70 -0.35
N VAL A 49 -10.00 -4.79 0.53
CA VAL A 49 -9.39 -3.51 0.19
C VAL A 49 -7.95 -3.46 0.70
N ILE A 50 -7.01 -3.23 -0.20
CA ILE A 50 -5.58 -3.14 0.12
C ILE A 50 -5.16 -1.66 0.13
N LEU A 51 -4.57 -1.21 1.24
CA LEU A 51 -3.99 0.11 1.40
C LEU A 51 -2.47 0.04 1.37
N GLN A 52 -1.82 0.66 0.38
CA GLN A 52 -0.36 0.70 0.25
C GLN A 52 0.12 2.14 0.10
N TYR A 53 0.51 2.76 1.20
CA TYR A 53 0.99 4.13 1.27
C TYR A 53 2.19 4.24 2.21
N GLY A 54 2.86 5.40 2.24
CA GLY A 54 3.90 5.72 3.23
C GLY A 54 5.26 6.07 2.62
N LEU A 55 5.65 5.50 1.48
CA LEU A 55 6.94 5.79 0.85
C LEU A 55 7.17 7.29 0.60
N ASN A 56 6.12 8.02 0.24
CA ASN A 56 6.17 9.47 -0.04
C ASN A 56 6.28 10.34 1.23
N ILE A 57 6.13 9.75 2.41
CA ILE A 57 6.18 10.43 3.71
C ILE A 57 7.55 10.24 4.37
N MET A 58 8.23 9.13 4.08
CA MET A 58 9.50 8.81 4.73
C MET A 58 10.62 9.78 4.32
N GLN A 59 11.40 10.19 5.31
CA GLN A 59 12.59 11.00 5.15
C GLN A 59 13.71 10.43 6.03
N THR A 60 14.93 10.45 5.54
CA THR A 60 16.12 10.05 6.31
C THR A 60 16.22 10.87 7.60
N GLY A 61 16.51 10.22 8.72
CA GLY A 61 16.60 10.83 10.04
C GLY A 61 15.26 11.14 10.71
N VAL A 62 14.14 10.87 10.06
CA VAL A 62 12.80 11.02 10.66
C VAL A 62 12.35 9.68 11.23
N HIS A 63 12.13 9.64 12.54
CA HIS A 63 11.77 8.42 13.27
C HIS A 63 10.41 8.50 13.96
N ASN A 64 9.72 9.63 13.89
CA ASN A 64 8.40 9.83 14.50
C ASN A 64 7.34 10.04 13.42
N TYR A 65 6.44 9.08 13.27
CA TYR A 65 5.35 9.08 12.31
C TYR A 65 3.96 9.09 12.97
N THR A 66 3.85 9.54 14.22
CA THR A 66 2.58 9.57 14.98
C THR A 66 1.44 10.24 14.21
N ASN A 67 1.70 11.36 13.56
CA ASN A 67 0.67 12.06 12.79
C ASN A 67 0.25 11.27 11.54
N TYR A 68 1.20 10.58 10.93
CA TYR A 68 0.90 9.74 9.78
C TYR A 68 0.16 8.44 10.18
N ALA A 69 0.49 7.85 11.32
CA ALA A 69 -0.26 6.72 11.88
C ALA A 69 -1.74 7.08 12.07
N ARG A 70 -2.03 8.23 12.67
CA ARG A 70 -3.40 8.75 12.80
C ARG A 70 -4.09 8.97 11.44
N GLN A 71 -3.34 9.34 10.42
CA GLN A 71 -3.87 9.45 9.06
C GLN A 71 -4.21 8.06 8.49
N ILE A 72 -3.36 7.06 8.69
CA ILE A 72 -3.64 5.67 8.28
C ILE A 72 -4.90 5.15 8.99
N GLU A 73 -5.03 5.38 10.29
CA GLU A 73 -6.25 5.02 11.04
C GLU A 73 -7.50 5.65 10.41
N LYS A 74 -7.45 6.93 10.07
CA LYS A 74 -8.56 7.60 9.36
C LYS A 74 -8.85 6.99 7.99
N MET A 75 -7.80 6.59 7.24
CA MET A 75 -7.96 5.92 5.95
C MET A 75 -8.65 4.56 6.10
N VAL A 76 -8.24 3.78 7.09
CA VAL A 76 -8.87 2.47 7.37
C VAL A 76 -10.34 2.65 7.76
N VAL A 77 -10.64 3.57 8.68
CA VAL A 77 -12.03 3.85 9.09
C VAL A 77 -12.89 4.32 7.90
N TYR A 78 -12.34 5.20 7.06
CA TYR A 78 -13.02 5.64 5.85
C TYR A 78 -13.33 4.45 4.90
N VAL A 79 -12.36 3.58 4.68
CA VAL A 79 -12.54 2.37 3.85
C VAL A 79 -13.61 1.45 4.44
N GLN A 80 -13.59 1.22 5.75
CA GLN A 80 -14.60 0.40 6.44
C GLN A 80 -16.01 0.99 6.30
N GLN A 81 -16.15 2.32 6.28
CA GLN A 81 -17.42 2.98 6.01
C GLN A 81 -17.89 2.80 4.55
N CYS A 82 -16.95 2.85 3.60
CA CYS A 82 -17.25 2.69 2.18
C CYS A 82 -17.55 1.24 1.79
N PHE A 83 -16.85 0.29 2.44
CA PHE A 83 -16.82 -1.14 2.09
C PHE A 83 -17.05 -2.00 3.34
N PRO A 84 -18.24 -1.96 3.94
CA PRO A 84 -18.47 -2.50 5.29
C PRO A 84 -18.32 -4.03 5.40
N THR A 85 -18.36 -4.75 4.30
CA THR A 85 -18.20 -6.21 4.23
C THR A 85 -16.79 -6.64 3.83
N ALA A 86 -15.96 -5.71 3.34
CA ALA A 86 -14.62 -6.01 2.89
C ALA A 86 -13.63 -6.10 4.07
N ALA A 87 -12.72 -7.05 4.00
CA ALA A 87 -11.54 -7.03 4.84
C ALA A 87 -10.61 -5.87 4.42
N VAL A 88 -9.88 -5.29 5.37
CA VAL A 88 -8.89 -4.24 5.08
C VAL A 88 -7.51 -4.76 5.39
N LEU A 89 -6.59 -4.65 4.42
CA LEU A 89 -5.19 -5.00 4.54
C LEU A 89 -4.31 -3.78 4.34
N VAL A 90 -3.53 -3.42 5.34
CA VAL A 90 -2.48 -2.40 5.22
C VAL A 90 -1.18 -3.09 4.81
N LEU A 91 -0.67 -2.78 3.61
CA LEU A 91 0.68 -3.17 3.20
C LEU A 91 1.67 -2.16 3.77
N GLY A 92 2.58 -2.62 4.60
CA GLY A 92 3.69 -1.83 5.09
C GLY A 92 4.56 -1.33 3.94
N VAL A 93 5.31 -0.26 4.16
CA VAL A 93 6.22 0.28 3.14
C VAL A 93 7.17 -0.78 2.59
N SER A 94 7.49 -0.66 1.32
CA SER A 94 8.51 -1.49 0.65
C SER A 94 9.92 -1.14 1.16
N ASP A 95 10.87 -2.05 0.91
CA ASP A 95 12.27 -1.72 1.11
C ASP A 95 12.71 -0.59 0.17
N ARG A 96 13.64 0.23 0.64
CA ARG A 96 14.18 1.38 -0.08
C ARG A 96 15.59 1.67 0.42
N SER A 97 16.48 2.02 -0.52
CA SER A 97 17.81 2.53 -0.17
C SER A 97 17.97 3.98 -0.58
N VAL A 98 18.78 4.69 0.16
CA VAL A 98 19.14 6.09 -0.09
C VAL A 98 20.61 6.20 -0.48
N LYS A 99 20.93 7.17 -1.31
CA LYS A 99 22.30 7.42 -1.73
C LYS A 99 23.07 8.09 -0.60
N THR A 100 24.24 7.54 -0.27
CA THR A 100 25.21 8.06 0.68
C THR A 100 26.55 8.34 -0.02
N ASP A 101 27.53 8.82 0.70
CA ASP A 101 28.89 9.05 0.15
C ASP A 101 29.59 7.73 -0.21
N THR A 102 29.18 6.62 0.40
CA THR A 102 29.76 5.29 0.20
C THR A 102 28.97 4.41 -0.76
N GLY A 103 27.78 4.85 -1.20
CA GLY A 103 26.93 4.07 -2.10
C GLY A 103 25.45 4.21 -1.78
N PHE A 104 24.71 3.11 -1.89
CA PHE A 104 23.31 3.03 -1.47
C PHE A 104 23.21 2.23 -0.17
N GLU A 105 22.47 2.75 0.79
CA GLU A 105 22.23 2.11 2.08
C GLU A 105 20.74 2.04 2.38
N PRO A 106 20.25 1.00 3.10
CA PRO A 106 18.87 0.91 3.50
C PRO A 106 18.43 2.18 4.26
N MET A 107 17.24 2.69 3.93
CA MET A 107 16.72 3.90 4.57
C MET A 107 16.40 3.63 6.05
N ASP A 108 17.00 4.41 6.95
CA ASP A 108 16.89 4.30 8.40
C ASP A 108 15.45 4.50 8.94
N ALA A 109 14.62 5.22 8.21
CA ALA A 109 13.23 5.51 8.56
C ALA A 109 12.28 4.31 8.44
N ILE A 110 12.65 3.26 7.68
CA ILE A 110 11.76 2.12 7.37
C ILE A 110 11.25 1.39 8.61
N PRO A 111 12.10 0.93 9.56
CA PRO A 111 11.60 0.18 10.72
C PRO A 111 10.60 1.00 11.54
N TYR A 112 10.86 2.28 11.72
CA TYR A 112 9.93 3.17 12.44
C TYR A 112 8.60 3.30 11.71
N MET A 113 8.61 3.54 10.38
CA MET A 113 7.38 3.62 9.60
C MET A 113 6.57 2.32 9.69
N LEU A 114 7.21 1.16 9.60
CA LEU A 114 6.55 -0.15 9.72
C LEU A 114 5.87 -0.32 11.07
N ASP A 115 6.52 0.07 12.17
CA ASP A 115 5.95 0.00 13.51
C ASP A 115 4.70 0.89 13.64
N TYR A 116 4.77 2.12 13.13
CA TYR A 116 3.62 3.02 13.12
C TYR A 116 2.46 2.53 12.22
N GLN A 117 2.78 1.92 11.07
CA GLN A 117 1.78 1.33 10.18
C GLN A 117 1.12 0.10 10.80
N ARG A 118 1.89 -0.76 11.43
CA ARG A 118 1.39 -1.93 12.18
C ARG A 118 0.46 -1.49 13.30
N GLY A 119 0.88 -0.54 14.15
CA GLY A 119 0.06 -0.03 15.24
C GLY A 119 -1.25 0.59 14.75
N ALA A 120 -1.22 1.34 13.65
CA ALA A 120 -2.44 1.91 13.06
C ALA A 120 -3.40 0.83 12.54
N ALA A 121 -2.89 -0.23 11.93
CA ALA A 121 -3.71 -1.37 11.50
C ALA A 121 -4.33 -2.10 12.71
N GLU A 122 -3.55 -2.39 13.73
CA GLU A 122 -4.02 -3.02 14.98
C GLU A 122 -5.10 -2.19 15.67
N ASN A 123 -4.91 -0.88 15.80
CA ASN A 123 -5.86 0.04 16.43
C ASN A 123 -7.21 0.09 15.69
N THR A 124 -7.24 -0.24 14.41
CA THR A 124 -8.43 -0.16 13.55
C THR A 124 -9.00 -1.51 13.16
N GLY A 125 -8.39 -2.60 13.63
CA GLY A 125 -8.81 -3.96 13.30
C GLY A 125 -8.54 -4.37 11.86
N ALA A 126 -7.63 -3.66 11.16
CA ALA A 126 -7.15 -4.04 9.84
C ALA A 126 -6.02 -5.08 9.95
N ALA A 127 -5.88 -5.92 8.94
CA ALA A 127 -4.70 -6.77 8.81
C ALA A 127 -3.48 -5.93 8.39
N PHE A 128 -2.29 -6.39 8.76
CA PHE A 128 -1.03 -5.77 8.36
C PHE A 128 -0.08 -6.80 7.75
N TRP A 129 0.57 -6.44 6.62
CA TRP A 129 1.61 -7.25 6.01
C TRP A 129 2.88 -6.43 5.73
N PRO A 130 4.05 -6.85 6.23
CA PRO A 130 5.29 -6.09 6.13
C PRO A 130 5.97 -6.30 4.77
N THR A 131 5.64 -5.51 3.77
CA THR A 131 6.22 -5.59 2.41
C THR A 131 7.75 -5.54 2.42
N CYS A 132 8.33 -4.68 3.25
CA CYS A 132 9.80 -4.56 3.37
C CYS A 132 10.43 -5.88 3.81
N ASP A 133 9.85 -6.58 4.78
CA ASP A 133 10.41 -7.84 5.29
C ASP A 133 10.35 -8.93 4.22
N ALA A 134 9.26 -8.98 3.46
CA ALA A 134 9.13 -9.88 2.31
C ALA A 134 10.18 -9.56 1.22
N MET A 135 10.42 -8.29 0.92
CA MET A 135 11.48 -7.91 -0.02
C MET A 135 12.88 -8.28 0.51
N ARG A 136 13.13 -8.09 1.81
CA ARG A 136 14.40 -8.43 2.44
C ARG A 136 14.66 -9.93 2.46
N SER A 137 13.64 -10.76 2.61
CA SER A 137 13.78 -12.21 2.48
C SER A 137 14.20 -12.65 1.07
N LEU A 138 13.95 -11.80 0.06
CA LEU A 138 14.38 -11.98 -1.33
C LEU A 138 15.69 -11.25 -1.66
N GLY A 139 16.42 -10.74 -0.66
CA GLY A 139 17.70 -10.06 -0.79
C GLY A 139 17.65 -8.54 -0.74
N GLY A 140 16.47 -7.95 -0.49
CA GLY A 140 16.27 -6.52 -0.31
C GLY A 140 16.40 -5.70 -1.60
N MET A 141 16.37 -4.38 -1.45
CA MET A 141 16.37 -3.45 -2.58
C MET A 141 17.62 -3.57 -3.47
N GLU A 142 18.79 -3.84 -2.89
CA GLU A 142 20.02 -4.05 -3.67
C GLU A 142 19.86 -5.23 -4.64
N GLN A 143 19.38 -6.36 -4.15
CA GLN A 143 19.17 -7.54 -4.99
C GLN A 143 18.06 -7.32 -6.02
N PHE A 144 17.02 -6.56 -5.67
CA PHE A 144 15.97 -6.18 -6.61
C PHE A 144 16.54 -5.35 -7.77
N VAL A 145 17.43 -4.39 -7.50
CA VAL A 145 18.09 -3.59 -8.55
C VAL A 145 19.03 -4.47 -9.37
N ALA A 146 19.85 -5.31 -8.73
CA ALA A 146 20.79 -6.19 -9.41
C ALA A 146 20.10 -7.17 -10.36
N ASN A 147 18.93 -7.67 -9.99
CA ASN A 147 18.12 -8.59 -10.80
C ASN A 147 17.24 -7.88 -11.84
N GLY A 148 17.27 -6.55 -11.91
CA GLY A 148 16.40 -5.79 -12.80
C GLY A 148 14.92 -5.80 -12.38
N TRP A 149 14.62 -6.01 -11.09
CA TRP A 149 13.27 -6.00 -10.50
C TRP A 149 12.88 -4.63 -9.92
N ALA A 150 13.85 -3.73 -9.80
CA ALA A 150 13.66 -2.35 -9.36
C ALA A 150 14.46 -1.38 -10.23
N GLY A 151 14.08 -0.11 -10.17
CA GLY A 151 14.80 0.98 -10.80
C GLY A 151 16.13 1.28 -10.10
N LYS A 152 17.07 1.90 -10.84
CA LYS A 152 18.37 2.36 -10.30
C LYS A 152 18.24 3.51 -9.29
N ASP A 153 17.02 3.94 -8.99
CA ASP A 153 16.71 4.87 -7.92
C ASP A 153 16.58 4.18 -6.55
N TYR A 154 16.70 2.86 -6.52
CA TYR A 154 16.62 2.04 -5.31
C TYR A 154 15.34 2.28 -4.48
N THR A 155 14.26 2.61 -5.17
CA THR A 155 12.95 2.95 -4.56
C THR A 155 11.80 2.26 -5.25
N HIS A 156 11.73 2.36 -6.60
CA HIS A 156 10.59 1.90 -7.37
C HIS A 156 10.83 0.50 -7.94
N ILE A 157 10.03 -0.46 -7.49
CA ILE A 157 9.96 -1.79 -8.11
C ILE A 157 9.22 -1.69 -9.44
N ASN A 158 9.63 -2.51 -10.40
CA ASN A 158 8.95 -2.67 -11.68
C ASN A 158 7.98 -3.87 -11.65
N TYR A 159 7.40 -4.19 -12.80
CA TYR A 159 6.45 -5.31 -12.91
C TYR A 159 7.04 -6.65 -12.43
N ALA A 160 8.30 -6.95 -12.76
CA ALA A 160 8.94 -8.20 -12.36
C ALA A 160 9.16 -8.26 -10.83
N GLY A 161 9.55 -7.12 -10.22
CA GLY A 161 9.64 -6.99 -8.76
C GLY A 161 8.29 -7.06 -8.08
N GLY A 162 7.28 -6.39 -8.63
CA GLY A 162 5.91 -6.44 -8.13
C GLY A 162 5.35 -7.87 -8.10
N ARG A 163 5.62 -8.67 -9.14
CA ARG A 163 5.24 -10.09 -9.15
C ARG A 163 5.88 -10.89 -8.01
N ARG A 164 7.16 -10.62 -7.68
CA ARG A 164 7.84 -11.30 -6.56
C ARG A 164 7.20 -10.97 -5.23
N VAL A 165 6.92 -9.69 -5.01
CA VAL A 165 6.23 -9.22 -3.81
C VAL A 165 4.81 -9.81 -3.72
N ALA A 166 4.07 -9.81 -4.83
CA ALA A 166 2.72 -10.37 -4.88
C ALA A 166 2.71 -11.88 -4.55
N TRP A 167 3.64 -12.67 -5.08
CA TRP A 167 3.76 -14.08 -4.72
C TRP A 167 4.05 -14.27 -3.23
N SER A 168 4.95 -13.47 -2.64
CA SER A 168 5.21 -13.53 -1.20
C SER A 168 3.98 -13.19 -0.36
N LEU A 169 3.12 -12.29 -0.84
CA LEU A 169 1.86 -11.98 -0.19
C LEU A 169 0.87 -13.15 -0.30
N VAL A 170 0.72 -13.73 -1.49
CA VAL A 170 -0.19 -14.88 -1.72
C VAL A 170 0.22 -16.09 -0.88
N ASP A 171 1.53 -16.34 -0.75
CA ASP A 171 2.05 -17.44 0.08
C ASP A 171 1.83 -17.20 1.59
N ALA A 172 1.55 -15.96 2.01
CA ALA A 172 1.36 -15.58 3.40
C ALA A 172 -0.12 -15.58 3.87
N ILE A 173 -1.06 -15.62 2.93
CA ILE A 173 -2.51 -15.64 3.19
C ILE A 173 -3.16 -16.96 2.77
#